data_1f7f226ec580a5a24be95fc1d8014aab
#
_entry.id   1f7f226ec580a5a24be95fc1d8014aab
#
_cell.length_a   1.000
_cell.length_b   1.000
_cell.length_c   1.000
_cell.angle_alpha   90.00
_cell.angle_beta   90.00
_cell.angle_gamma   90.00
#
_symmetry.space_group_name_H-M   'P 1'
#
loop_
_entity.id
_entity.type
_entity.pdbx_description
1 polymer ?
#
loop_
_entity_poly.entity_id
_entity_poly.type
_entity_poly.pdbx_seq_one_letter_code
_entity_poly.pdbx_strand_id
1 'polypeptide(L)'
;TATADDWAGWVNDKFVQTCRNFRSYNLWLSCAIVTDVGDPNTWIDIQTQLDSGYVEAISHSRTHPYTPYDDLEGEVSGSKQDLIDNLDLPAHNSFGNYEYIYAWVAPYGEYNDAIDSMVSVSKYFVTRMYYGNDHEFSNWDPELYKYDPIGVSQEVGPLWLGTSDTADLNNTFDEVLL
;
A
#
# COMPACT_ATOMS: atom_id res chain seq x y z
N THR A 1 -2.02 -11.20 -5.30
CA THR A 1 -1.62 -10.32 -4.18
C THR A 1 -2.68 -9.25 -4.03
N ALA A 2 -3.22 -9.07 -2.85
CA ALA A 2 -4.15 -8.00 -2.54
C ALA A 2 -3.38 -6.83 -1.90
N THR A 3 -3.80 -5.61 -2.22
CA THR A 3 -3.27 -4.39 -1.61
C THR A 3 -4.43 -3.60 -1.00
N ALA A 4 -4.25 -3.11 0.21
CA ALA A 4 -5.19 -2.20 0.87
C ALA A 4 -4.50 -0.86 1.14
N ASP A 5 -5.14 0.22 0.73
CA ASP A 5 -4.59 1.58 0.83
C ASP A 5 -5.15 2.33 2.03
N ASP A 6 -4.47 3.42 2.40
CA ASP A 6 -4.91 4.38 3.42
C ASP A 6 -4.80 3.91 4.87
N TRP A 7 -3.89 2.99 5.22
CA TRP A 7 -3.71 2.67 6.63
C TRP A 7 -3.11 3.84 7.40
N ALA A 8 -3.92 4.43 8.24
CA ALA A 8 -3.58 5.51 9.16
C ALA A 8 -4.42 5.41 10.44
N GLY A 9 -4.18 6.28 11.44
CA GLY A 9 -4.85 6.19 12.73
C GLY A 9 -6.38 6.24 12.67
N TRP A 10 -6.93 7.03 11.75
CA TRP A 10 -8.39 7.20 11.63
C TRP A 10 -9.14 5.98 11.08
N VAL A 11 -8.43 5.00 10.49
CA VAL A 11 -9.00 3.73 9.97
C VAL A 11 -8.33 2.49 10.57
N ASN A 12 -7.50 2.67 11.59
CA ASN A 12 -6.67 1.63 12.18
C ASN A 12 -7.44 0.35 12.54
N ASP A 13 -8.55 0.48 13.26
CA ASP A 13 -9.35 -0.68 13.68
C ASP A 13 -9.83 -1.53 12.49
N LYS A 14 -10.19 -0.87 11.38
CA LYS A 14 -10.64 -1.56 10.16
C LYS A 14 -9.50 -2.33 9.51
N PHE A 15 -8.30 -1.73 9.43
CA PHE A 15 -7.12 -2.41 8.92
C PHE A 15 -6.74 -3.61 9.76
N VAL A 16 -6.70 -3.48 11.08
CA VAL A 16 -6.45 -4.59 11.99
C VAL A 16 -7.45 -5.73 11.77
N GLN A 17 -8.73 -5.41 11.63
CA GLN A 17 -9.74 -6.42 11.35
C GLN A 17 -9.56 -7.07 9.97
N THR A 18 -9.23 -6.28 8.95
CA THR A 18 -8.95 -6.77 7.59
C THR A 18 -7.77 -7.72 7.57
N CYS A 19 -6.66 -7.34 8.19
CA CYS A 19 -5.48 -8.20 8.30
C CYS A 19 -5.80 -9.54 8.98
N ARG A 20 -6.59 -9.51 10.05
CA ARG A 20 -7.06 -10.73 10.73
C ARG A 20 -7.92 -11.61 9.82
N ASN A 21 -8.79 -11.00 9.03
CA ASN A 21 -9.63 -11.73 8.07
C ASN A 21 -8.76 -12.40 7.00
N PHE A 22 -7.84 -11.67 6.36
CA PHE A 22 -6.91 -12.23 5.38
C PHE A 22 -6.12 -13.40 5.97
N ARG A 23 -5.55 -13.23 7.14
CA ARG A 23 -4.83 -14.29 7.84
C ARG A 23 -5.69 -15.52 8.10
N SER A 24 -7.00 -15.35 8.44
CA SER A 24 -7.89 -16.47 8.71
C SER A 24 -8.12 -17.37 7.49
N TYR A 25 -7.96 -16.81 6.28
CA TYR A 25 -8.01 -17.52 5.01
C TYR A 25 -6.62 -17.92 4.46
N ASN A 26 -5.55 -17.73 5.24
CA ASN A 26 -4.15 -17.91 4.81
C ASN A 26 -3.78 -17.06 3.59
N LEU A 27 -4.33 -15.87 3.49
CA LEU A 27 -4.07 -14.91 2.43
C LEU A 27 -3.11 -13.80 2.90
N TRP A 28 -2.28 -13.32 1.99
CA TRP A 28 -1.37 -12.21 2.22
C TRP A 28 -1.98 -10.89 1.80
N LEU A 29 -1.68 -9.84 2.57
CA LEU A 29 -2.12 -8.48 2.31
C LEU A 29 -0.94 -7.52 2.35
N SER A 30 -0.73 -6.75 1.27
CA SER A 30 0.16 -5.60 1.28
C SER A 30 -0.63 -4.36 1.71
N CYS A 31 -0.24 -3.75 2.82
CA CYS A 31 -0.92 -2.59 3.38
C CYS A 31 -0.13 -1.31 3.07
N ALA A 32 -0.75 -0.41 2.32
CA ALA A 32 -0.19 0.89 1.99
C ALA A 32 -0.46 1.88 3.13
N ILE A 33 0.62 2.30 3.79
CA ILE A 33 0.57 3.05 5.04
C ILE A 33 0.84 4.52 4.77
N VAL A 34 -0.07 5.38 5.22
CA VAL A 34 0.13 6.83 5.34
C VAL A 34 0.92 7.07 6.61
N THR A 35 2.17 7.53 6.52
CA THR A 35 3.09 7.46 7.65
C THR A 35 2.89 8.55 8.70
N ASP A 36 2.21 9.65 8.38
CA ASP A 36 1.64 10.54 9.40
C ASP A 36 0.39 9.89 10.02
N VAL A 37 0.63 8.86 10.82
CA VAL A 37 -0.43 8.00 11.35
C VAL A 37 -1.37 8.71 12.34
N GLY A 38 -0.99 9.87 12.86
CA GLY A 38 -1.75 10.67 13.81
C GLY A 38 -1.77 10.12 15.24
N ASP A 39 -1.97 8.82 15.43
CA ASP A 39 -1.91 8.14 16.73
C ASP A 39 -0.71 7.18 16.79
N PRO A 40 0.24 7.40 17.71
CA PRO A 40 1.40 6.51 17.86
C PRO A 40 1.06 5.04 18.14
N ASN A 41 -0.11 4.74 18.72
CA ASN A 41 -0.55 3.36 18.92
C ASN A 41 -0.79 2.62 17.60
N THR A 42 -1.06 3.34 16.52
CA THR A 42 -1.21 2.75 15.18
C THR A 42 0.05 2.00 14.76
N TRP A 43 1.24 2.47 15.10
CA TRP A 43 2.49 1.76 14.81
C TRP A 43 2.58 0.42 15.53
N ILE A 44 2.07 0.32 16.76
CA ILE A 44 2.03 -0.93 17.52
C ILE A 44 1.11 -1.94 16.84
N ASP A 45 -0.03 -1.47 16.37
CA ASP A 45 -0.98 -2.32 15.66
C ASP A 45 -0.44 -2.78 14.30
N ILE A 46 0.20 -1.89 13.53
CA ILE A 46 0.89 -2.24 12.28
C ILE A 46 1.93 -3.32 12.55
N GLN A 47 2.82 -3.11 13.53
CA GLN A 47 3.84 -4.08 13.88
C GLN A 47 3.25 -5.44 14.27
N THR A 48 2.18 -5.43 15.07
CA THR A 48 1.48 -6.66 15.47
C THR A 48 0.96 -7.46 14.26
N GLN A 49 0.48 -6.77 13.23
CA GLN A 49 0.02 -7.45 12.01
C GLN A 49 1.21 -7.94 11.16
N LEU A 50 2.29 -7.18 11.04
CA LEU A 50 3.53 -7.61 10.38
C LEU A 50 4.09 -8.88 11.02
N ASP A 51 4.17 -8.93 12.34
CA ASP A 51 4.66 -10.08 13.10
C ASP A 51 3.81 -11.34 12.88
N SER A 52 2.58 -11.18 12.41
CA SER A 52 1.74 -12.32 12.05
C SER A 52 2.26 -13.11 10.84
N GLY A 53 3.11 -12.50 10.02
CA GLY A 53 3.69 -13.09 8.81
C GLY A 53 2.76 -13.12 7.60
N TYR A 54 1.60 -12.45 7.65
CA TYR A 54 0.61 -12.37 6.57
C TYR A 54 0.42 -10.96 6.02
N VAL A 55 1.14 -10.00 6.55
CA VAL A 55 1.05 -8.58 6.16
C VAL A 55 2.40 -8.08 5.71
N GLU A 56 2.41 -7.30 4.66
CA GLU A 56 3.55 -6.53 4.17
C GLU A 56 3.25 -5.04 4.31
N ALA A 57 4.21 -4.28 4.83
CA ALA A 57 4.14 -2.83 4.85
C ALA A 57 4.68 -2.25 3.54
N ILE A 58 3.90 -1.40 2.90
CA ILE A 58 4.32 -0.61 1.75
C ILE A 58 3.97 0.87 2.00
N SER A 59 4.67 1.79 1.34
CA SER A 59 4.47 3.21 1.57
C SER A 59 3.28 3.75 0.77
N HIS A 60 2.51 4.66 1.40
CA HIS A 60 1.44 5.43 0.75
C HIS A 60 1.60 6.93 1.01
N SER A 61 2.81 7.43 0.85
CA SER A 61 3.23 8.78 1.21
C SER A 61 3.20 9.08 2.71
N ARG A 62 3.62 10.29 3.07
CA ARG A 62 3.59 10.73 4.48
C ARG A 62 2.22 11.28 4.88
N THR A 63 1.66 12.20 4.10
CA THR A 63 0.44 12.94 4.47
C THR A 63 -0.73 12.70 3.51
N HIS A 64 -0.55 11.86 2.50
CA HIS A 64 -1.54 11.55 1.47
C HIS A 64 -2.00 12.79 0.68
N PRO A 65 -1.07 13.58 0.08
CA PRO A 65 -1.40 14.82 -0.61
C PRO A 65 -1.91 14.59 -2.04
N TYR A 66 -2.59 15.60 -2.58
CA TYR A 66 -2.81 15.70 -4.03
C TYR A 66 -1.56 16.22 -4.74
N THR A 67 -1.37 15.85 -6.01
CA THR A 67 -0.32 16.42 -6.83
C THR A 67 -0.64 17.89 -7.23
N PRO A 68 0.39 18.77 -7.38
CA PRO A 68 1.79 18.55 -7.05
C PRO A 68 2.06 18.55 -5.55
N TYR A 69 2.99 17.72 -5.08
CA TYR A 69 3.37 17.69 -3.68
C TYR A 69 4.21 18.90 -3.29
N ASP A 70 3.86 19.54 -2.19
CA ASP A 70 4.63 20.67 -1.63
C ASP A 70 6.01 20.21 -1.12
N ASP A 71 6.09 18.99 -0.59
CA ASP A 71 7.32 18.33 -0.11
C ASP A 71 7.45 16.94 -0.74
N LEU A 72 7.84 16.89 -2.00
CA LEU A 72 7.96 15.62 -2.74
C LEU A 72 8.95 14.64 -2.08
N GLU A 73 10.08 15.15 -1.58
CA GLU A 73 11.07 14.31 -0.90
C GLU A 73 10.53 13.73 0.40
N GLY A 74 9.86 14.55 1.22
CA GLY A 74 9.23 14.10 2.44
C GLY A 74 8.11 13.10 2.20
N GLU A 75 7.30 13.30 1.17
CA GLU A 75 6.18 12.41 0.85
C GLU A 75 6.65 11.05 0.31
N VAL A 76 7.73 10.98 -0.44
CA VAL A 76 8.20 9.74 -1.06
C VAL A 76 9.35 9.10 -0.29
N SER A 77 10.50 9.78 -0.15
CA SER A 77 11.65 9.26 0.58
C SER A 77 11.42 9.26 2.09
N GLY A 78 10.83 10.34 2.59
CA GLY A 78 10.56 10.51 4.01
C GLY A 78 9.57 9.47 4.53
N SER A 79 8.51 9.16 3.80
CA SER A 79 7.56 8.12 4.21
C SER A 79 8.21 6.73 4.28
N LYS A 80 9.17 6.42 3.39
CA LYS A 80 9.95 5.18 3.49
C LYS A 80 10.77 5.15 4.78
N GLN A 81 11.43 6.27 5.08
CA GLN A 81 12.25 6.38 6.29
C GLN A 81 11.39 6.27 7.55
N ASP A 82 10.19 6.87 7.57
CA ASP A 82 9.26 6.75 8.69
C ASP A 82 8.88 5.28 8.97
N LEU A 83 8.64 4.49 7.91
CA LEU A 83 8.37 3.05 8.05
C LEU A 83 9.57 2.30 8.63
N ILE A 84 10.78 2.60 8.16
CA ILE A 84 12.01 1.97 8.64
C ILE A 84 12.29 2.35 10.11
N ASP A 85 12.00 3.57 10.50
CA ASP A 85 12.29 4.07 11.86
C ASP A 85 11.26 3.59 12.91
N ASN A 86 10.04 3.28 12.49
CA ASN A 86 8.95 2.94 13.40
C ASN A 86 8.61 1.43 13.45
N LEU A 87 9.11 0.64 12.50
CA LEU A 87 8.79 -0.78 12.39
C LEU A 87 10.05 -1.65 12.48
N ASP A 88 9.93 -2.79 13.17
CA ASP A 88 10.94 -3.85 13.12
C ASP A 88 10.71 -4.68 11.85
N LEU A 89 11.35 -4.24 10.77
CA LEU A 89 11.19 -4.83 9.45
C LEU A 89 12.14 -6.02 9.27
N PRO A 90 11.72 -7.06 8.53
CA PRO A 90 12.60 -8.18 8.20
C PRO A 90 13.87 -7.69 7.50
N ALA A 91 15.03 -8.16 7.97
CA ALA A 91 16.29 -7.86 7.31
C ALA A 91 16.30 -8.47 5.90
N HIS A 92 16.47 -7.63 4.88
CA HIS A 92 16.58 -8.06 3.51
C HIS A 92 17.83 -7.49 2.88
N ASN A 93 18.74 -8.36 2.45
CA ASN A 93 20.06 -7.96 1.95
C ASN A 93 20.27 -8.23 0.46
N SER A 94 19.23 -8.58 -0.27
CA SER A 94 19.35 -8.94 -1.69
C SER A 94 19.97 -7.83 -2.54
N PHE A 95 19.87 -6.58 -2.09
CA PHE A 95 20.38 -5.40 -2.78
C PHE A 95 21.38 -4.60 -1.94
N GLY A 96 21.83 -5.17 -0.84
CA GLY A 96 22.92 -4.60 -0.04
C GLY A 96 22.53 -3.47 0.92
N ASN A 97 21.24 -3.20 1.11
CA ASN A 97 20.77 -2.09 1.94
C ASN A 97 19.90 -2.52 3.14
N TYR A 98 19.56 -3.77 3.27
CA TYR A 98 18.72 -4.31 4.36
C TYR A 98 17.34 -3.67 4.51
N GLU A 99 16.92 -2.87 3.55
CA GLU A 99 15.59 -2.25 3.54
C GLU A 99 14.56 -3.27 3.06
N TYR A 100 13.36 -3.22 3.64
CA TYR A 100 12.27 -4.12 3.29
C TYR A 100 11.15 -3.39 2.53
N ILE A 101 11.07 -2.08 2.58
CA ILE A 101 10.00 -1.31 1.94
C ILE A 101 10.30 -1.15 0.44
N TYR A 102 9.67 -1.97 -0.38
CA TYR A 102 9.94 -2.04 -1.83
C TYR A 102 8.92 -1.33 -2.70
N ALA A 103 7.72 -1.14 -2.20
CA ALA A 103 6.63 -0.59 -2.99
C ALA A 103 6.17 0.76 -2.45
N TRP A 104 5.85 1.63 -3.38
CA TRP A 104 5.20 2.90 -3.12
C TRP A 104 3.86 2.95 -3.86
N VAL A 105 2.83 3.42 -3.19
CA VAL A 105 1.49 3.56 -3.75
C VAL A 105 1.16 5.03 -3.89
N ALA A 106 0.76 5.43 -5.08
CA ALA A 106 0.45 6.81 -5.37
C ALA A 106 -0.88 7.24 -4.71
N PRO A 107 -0.87 8.26 -3.82
CA PRO A 107 -2.11 8.87 -3.35
C PRO A 107 -3.02 9.25 -4.51
N TYR A 108 -4.29 8.92 -4.40
CA TYR A 108 -5.32 9.15 -5.43
C TYR A 108 -5.01 8.53 -6.80
N GLY A 109 -3.98 7.69 -6.89
CA GLY A 109 -3.48 7.15 -8.16
C GLY A 109 -2.74 8.17 -9.01
N GLU A 110 -2.51 9.38 -8.52
CA GLU A 110 -1.85 10.46 -9.26
C GLU A 110 -0.34 10.22 -9.35
N TYR A 111 0.19 10.30 -10.56
CA TYR A 111 1.59 10.05 -10.86
C TYR A 111 2.11 10.98 -11.94
N ASN A 112 3.37 11.38 -11.85
CA ASN A 112 4.04 12.21 -12.85
C ASN A 112 5.56 11.95 -12.84
N ASP A 113 6.29 12.54 -13.81
CA ASP A 113 7.73 12.36 -13.97
C ASP A 113 8.55 12.76 -12.74
N ALA A 114 8.10 13.75 -11.96
CA ALA A 114 8.79 14.15 -10.74
C ALA A 114 8.65 13.09 -9.65
N ILE A 115 7.46 12.53 -9.49
CA ILE A 115 7.20 11.41 -8.57
C ILE A 115 8.00 10.18 -9.02
N ASP A 116 7.99 9.83 -10.32
CA ASP A 116 8.77 8.72 -10.86
C ASP A 116 10.26 8.84 -10.52
N SER A 117 10.83 10.02 -10.77
CA SER A 117 12.22 10.28 -10.45
C SER A 117 12.51 10.12 -8.96
N MET A 118 11.64 10.62 -8.08
CA MET A 118 11.81 10.52 -6.63
C MET A 118 11.66 9.08 -6.14
N VAL A 119 10.69 8.34 -6.65
CA VAL A 119 10.49 6.91 -6.33
C VAL A 119 11.73 6.10 -6.71
N SER A 120 12.31 6.36 -7.88
CA SER A 120 13.54 5.71 -8.34
C SER A 120 14.74 6.05 -7.44
N VAL A 121 14.92 7.32 -7.09
CA VAL A 121 16.01 7.77 -6.20
C VAL A 121 15.84 7.16 -4.79
N SER A 122 14.60 7.03 -4.31
CA SER A 122 14.26 6.42 -3.02
C SER A 122 14.39 4.90 -3.03
N LYS A 123 14.76 4.29 -4.16
CA LYS A 123 14.98 2.85 -4.32
C LYS A 123 13.74 2.00 -4.01
N TYR A 124 12.59 2.47 -4.42
CA TYR A 124 11.43 1.60 -4.53
C TYR A 124 11.54 0.80 -5.83
N PHE A 125 11.10 -0.47 -5.81
CA PHE A 125 11.13 -1.35 -6.99
C PHE A 125 9.82 -1.39 -7.72
N VAL A 126 8.74 -1.08 -7.01
CA VAL A 126 7.38 -1.13 -7.54
C VAL A 126 6.66 0.13 -7.13
N THR A 127 5.98 0.73 -8.10
CA THR A 127 5.02 1.78 -7.86
C THR A 127 3.66 1.31 -8.31
N ARG A 128 2.64 1.49 -7.47
CA ARG A 128 1.27 1.24 -7.87
C ARG A 128 0.53 2.56 -8.01
N MET A 129 -0.06 2.72 -9.17
CA MET A 129 -1.00 3.79 -9.47
C MET A 129 -2.40 3.20 -9.55
N TYR A 130 -3.40 4.04 -9.50
CA TYR A 130 -4.77 3.67 -9.81
C TYR A 130 -5.21 4.40 -11.07
N TYR A 131 -5.32 3.67 -12.15
CA TYR A 131 -6.04 4.11 -13.34
C TYR A 131 -7.37 3.36 -13.38
N GLY A 132 -8.45 4.13 -13.52
CA GLY A 132 -9.78 3.53 -13.59
C GLY A 132 -9.91 2.49 -14.71
N ASN A 133 -10.79 1.64 -14.55
CA ASN A 133 -11.56 0.66 -15.34
C ASN A 133 -10.92 -0.12 -16.50
N ASP A 134 -9.77 0.22 -17.05
CA ASP A 134 -9.42 -0.23 -18.41
C ASP A 134 -8.26 -1.24 -18.46
N HIS A 135 -7.78 -1.73 -17.33
CA HIS A 135 -6.63 -2.62 -17.31
C HIS A 135 -7.03 -4.08 -17.03
N GLU A 136 -7.51 -4.74 -18.08
CA GLU A 136 -7.61 -6.18 -18.06
C GLU A 136 -6.23 -6.82 -18.26
N PHE A 137 -5.98 -7.95 -17.63
CA PHE A 137 -4.75 -8.76 -17.81
C PHE A 137 -4.44 -9.05 -19.27
N SER A 138 -5.47 -9.19 -20.10
CA SER A 138 -5.34 -9.45 -21.53
C SER A 138 -4.71 -8.29 -22.32
N ASN A 139 -4.75 -7.09 -21.79
CA ASN A 139 -4.27 -5.87 -22.42
C ASN A 139 -3.00 -5.33 -21.74
N TRP A 140 -2.42 -6.07 -20.81
CA TRP A 140 -1.24 -5.61 -20.11
C TRP A 140 -0.01 -5.56 -21.02
N ASP A 141 0.57 -4.37 -21.14
CA ASP A 141 1.80 -4.11 -21.87
C ASP A 141 2.87 -3.63 -20.88
N PRO A 142 3.92 -4.42 -20.65
CA PRO A 142 4.96 -4.08 -19.67
C PRO A 142 5.74 -2.80 -20.02
N GLU A 143 5.76 -2.38 -21.28
CA GLU A 143 6.43 -1.14 -21.69
C GLU A 143 5.57 0.10 -21.42
N LEU A 144 4.25 -0.02 -21.58
CA LEU A 144 3.32 1.05 -21.27
C LEU A 144 3.01 1.14 -19.78
N TYR A 145 2.93 -0.01 -19.11
CA TYR A 145 2.48 -0.12 -17.72
C TYR A 145 3.63 -0.49 -16.76
N LYS A 146 4.85 -0.12 -17.10
CA LYS A 146 6.01 -0.39 -16.21
C LYS A 146 5.86 0.19 -14.80
N TYR A 147 4.99 1.18 -14.63
CA TYR A 147 4.65 1.80 -13.36
C TYR A 147 3.23 1.48 -12.90
N ASP A 148 2.45 0.83 -13.75
CA ASP A 148 1.10 0.40 -13.45
C ASP A 148 1.11 -1.12 -13.35
N PRO A 149 1.32 -1.69 -12.16
CA PRO A 149 1.11 -3.10 -11.98
C PRO A 149 -0.38 -3.32 -12.17
N ILE A 150 -0.73 -4.03 -13.21
CA ILE A 150 -2.03 -4.62 -13.47
C ILE A 150 -3.06 -4.15 -12.45
N GLY A 151 -3.73 -3.07 -12.78
CA GLY A 151 -4.72 -2.50 -11.90
C GLY A 151 -5.67 -3.62 -11.53
N VAL A 152 -5.81 -3.86 -10.26
CA VAL A 152 -6.90 -4.70 -9.79
C VAL A 152 -8.11 -4.13 -10.47
N SER A 153 -8.82 -4.93 -11.25
CA SER A 153 -9.97 -4.43 -11.97
C SER A 153 -10.88 -3.76 -10.95
N GLN A 154 -11.47 -2.66 -11.32
CA GLN A 154 -12.45 -1.97 -10.49
C GLN A 154 -13.64 -2.84 -10.11
N GLU A 155 -13.78 -4.02 -10.70
CA GLU A 155 -14.82 -4.96 -10.36
C GLU A 155 -14.63 -5.57 -8.97
N VAL A 156 -13.39 -5.66 -8.52
CA VAL A 156 -13.12 -5.91 -7.10
C VAL A 156 -13.23 -4.62 -6.31
N GLY A 157 -13.53 -3.53 -7.00
CA GLY A 157 -13.66 -2.18 -6.56
C GLY A 157 -12.62 -1.79 -5.54
N PRO A 158 -12.21 -0.57 -5.43
CA PRO A 158 -11.51 -0.23 -4.23
C PRO A 158 -12.42 -0.67 -3.09
N LEU A 159 -11.98 -1.68 -2.38
CA LEU A 159 -12.53 -1.94 -1.07
C LEU A 159 -12.26 -0.69 -0.26
N TRP A 160 -13.13 0.29 -0.41
CA TRP A 160 -13.04 1.55 0.28
C TRP A 160 -13.29 1.28 1.75
N LEU A 161 -12.28 0.72 2.39
CA LEU A 161 -12.32 0.40 3.83
C LEU A 161 -12.69 1.61 4.67
N GLY A 162 -12.47 2.82 4.12
CA GLY A 162 -12.86 4.07 4.73
C GLY A 162 -14.37 4.30 4.81
N THR A 163 -15.15 3.71 3.90
CA THR A 163 -16.58 3.98 3.77
C THR A 163 -17.45 2.75 3.93
N SER A 164 -16.90 1.57 3.71
CA SER A 164 -17.64 0.32 3.81
C SER A 164 -17.66 -0.19 5.23
N ASP A 165 -18.77 -0.79 5.57
CA ASP A 165 -18.84 -1.60 6.76
C ASP A 165 -18.16 -2.97 6.52
N THR A 166 -18.02 -3.75 7.56
CA THR A 166 -17.41 -5.09 7.48
C THR A 166 -18.20 -6.07 6.60
N ALA A 167 -19.46 -5.77 6.28
CA ALA A 167 -20.26 -6.60 5.41
C ALA A 167 -19.82 -6.52 3.95
N ASP A 168 -19.46 -5.32 3.47
CA ASP A 168 -18.96 -5.14 2.10
C ASP A 168 -17.63 -5.86 1.89
N LEU A 169 -16.75 -5.84 2.89
CA LEU A 169 -15.51 -6.58 2.84
C LEU A 169 -15.73 -8.08 2.75
N ASN A 170 -16.63 -8.63 3.54
CA ASN A 170 -16.97 -10.05 3.52
C ASN A 170 -17.61 -10.45 2.18
N ASN A 171 -18.51 -9.63 1.65
CA ASN A 171 -19.15 -9.90 0.36
C ASN A 171 -18.11 -9.93 -0.77
N THR A 172 -17.14 -9.04 -0.76
CA THR A 172 -16.09 -9.02 -1.77
C THR A 172 -15.16 -10.23 -1.65
N PHE A 173 -14.86 -10.68 -0.44
CA PHE A 173 -14.11 -11.92 -0.26
C PHE A 173 -14.87 -13.13 -0.82
N ASP A 174 -16.15 -13.21 -0.57
CA ASP A 174 -16.97 -14.30 -1.10
C ASP A 174 -17.01 -14.26 -2.63
N GLU A 175 -17.05 -13.09 -3.25
CA GLU A 175 -16.99 -12.93 -4.71
C GLU A 175 -15.62 -13.30 -5.31
N VAL A 176 -14.53 -13.02 -4.64
CA VAL A 176 -13.17 -13.33 -5.13
C VAL A 176 -12.80 -14.81 -4.95
N LEU A 177 -13.41 -15.49 -3.99
CA LEU A 177 -13.13 -16.91 -3.68
C LEU A 177 -14.02 -17.90 -4.44
N LEU A 178 -15.02 -17.43 -5.17
CA LEU A 178 -15.87 -18.25 -6.03
C LEU A 178 -15.30 -18.37 -7.43
#